data_46c1832b4716b0e8179e23f1988898ce
#
_entry.id   46c1832b4716b0e8179e23f1988898ce
#
_cell.length_a   1.000
_cell.length_b   1.000
_cell.length_c   1.000
_cell.angle_alpha   90.00
_cell.angle_beta   90.00
_cell.angle_gamma   90.00
#
_symmetry.space_group_name_H-M   'P 1'
#
loop_
_entity.id
_entity.type
_entity.pdbx_description
1 polymer ?
#
loop_
_entity_poly.entity_id
_entity_poly.type
_entity_poly.pdbx_seq_one_letter_code
_entity_poly.pdbx_strand_id
1 'polypeptide(L)'
;MDITPIICPDKNVITGYGKGKFFVNDNVYLGSHIIFPNKIIPYLNLSIFNLNNIIGLLDKTIKIVLVGTGKDHIFVPNEIKNYFFEFGFNLEHMSTGAVCRTYNVLLYEGRNICAALISL
;
A
#
# COMPACT_ATOMS: atom_id res chain seq x y z
N MET A 1 3.06 3.32 -15.43
CA MET A 1 2.09 4.43 -15.57
C MET A 1 2.45 5.53 -14.59
N ASP A 2 2.46 6.74 -15.07
CA ASP A 2 2.82 7.90 -14.26
C ASP A 2 1.61 8.42 -13.50
N ILE A 3 1.87 8.92 -12.30
CA ILE A 3 0.85 9.52 -11.43
C ILE A 3 1.23 10.98 -11.25
N THR A 4 0.24 11.88 -11.37
CA THR A 4 0.48 13.30 -11.10
C THR A 4 0.93 13.45 -9.65
N PRO A 5 2.13 13.99 -9.40
CA PRO A 5 2.65 14.05 -8.05
C PRO A 5 1.89 15.05 -7.19
N ILE A 6 1.69 14.67 -5.93
CA ILE A 6 1.21 15.56 -4.88
C ILE A 6 2.44 15.92 -4.07
N ILE A 7 2.63 17.21 -3.78
CA ILE A 7 3.80 17.66 -3.04
C ILE A 7 3.56 17.43 -1.55
N CYS A 8 4.29 16.47 -0.98
CA CYS A 8 4.30 16.19 0.44
C CYS A 8 5.75 16.11 0.91
N PRO A 9 6.35 17.24 1.35
CA PRO A 9 7.74 17.21 1.78
C PRO A 9 7.97 16.19 2.89
N ASP A 10 9.08 15.48 2.81
CA ASP A 10 9.52 14.47 3.78
C ASP A 10 8.61 13.24 3.89
N LYS A 11 7.73 13.04 2.91
CA LYS A 11 6.85 11.87 2.87
C LYS A 11 7.10 11.06 1.61
N ASN A 12 6.80 9.77 1.69
CA ASN A 12 6.86 8.89 0.52
C ASN A 12 5.62 9.11 -0.34
N VAL A 13 5.83 9.59 -1.55
CA VAL A 13 4.77 9.81 -2.55
C VAL A 13 5.00 8.83 -3.69
N ILE A 14 3.95 8.12 -4.07
CA ILE A 14 4.05 7.17 -5.20
C ILE A 14 3.89 7.95 -6.50
N THR A 15 4.96 8.01 -7.30
CA THR A 15 5.00 8.80 -8.53
C THR A 15 4.77 7.98 -9.78
N GLY A 16 4.76 6.65 -9.68
CA GLY A 16 4.48 5.79 -10.82
C GLY A 16 4.49 4.32 -10.44
N TYR A 17 4.01 3.48 -11.35
CA TYR A 17 4.01 2.04 -11.16
C TYR A 17 3.94 1.34 -12.52
N GLY A 18 4.30 0.07 -12.57
CA GLY A 18 4.15 -0.77 -13.74
C GLY A 18 5.37 -1.64 -13.99
N LYS A 19 5.17 -2.74 -14.72
CA LYS A 19 6.25 -3.67 -15.11
C LYS A 19 7.07 -4.17 -13.92
N GLY A 20 6.38 -4.48 -12.81
CA GLY A 20 7.03 -5.00 -11.61
C GLY A 20 7.76 -3.95 -10.78
N LYS A 21 7.53 -2.68 -11.02
CA LYS A 21 8.24 -1.57 -10.37
C LYS A 21 7.28 -0.59 -9.73
N PHE A 22 7.78 0.08 -8.69
CA PHE A 22 7.12 1.24 -8.11
C PHE A 22 8.12 2.41 -8.09
N PHE A 23 7.63 3.60 -8.37
CA PHE A 23 8.43 4.82 -8.29
C PHE A 23 7.94 5.61 -7.09
N VAL A 24 8.81 5.83 -6.12
CA VAL A 24 8.49 6.58 -4.91
C VAL A 24 9.50 7.71 -4.79
N ASN A 25 9.02 8.95 -4.81
CA ASN A 25 9.88 10.14 -4.80
C ASN A 25 10.99 10.04 -5.86
N ASP A 26 10.64 9.52 -7.05
CA ASP A 26 11.54 9.34 -8.20
C ASP A 26 12.61 8.26 -8.02
N ASN A 27 12.55 7.47 -6.95
CA ASN A 27 13.38 6.29 -6.79
C ASN A 27 12.61 5.06 -7.25
N VAL A 28 13.33 4.05 -7.75
CA VAL A 28 12.73 2.85 -8.31
C VAL A 28 12.83 1.71 -7.29
N TYR A 29 11.71 1.02 -7.08
CA TYR A 29 11.64 -0.14 -6.18
C TYR A 29 11.08 -1.32 -6.96
N LEU A 30 11.82 -2.43 -7.00
CA LEU A 30 11.44 -3.62 -7.75
C LEU A 30 10.65 -4.58 -6.86
N GLY A 31 9.56 -5.11 -7.41
CA GLY A 31 8.74 -6.10 -6.71
C GLY A 31 7.78 -5.51 -5.72
N SER A 32 7.16 -6.40 -4.94
CA SER A 32 6.14 -6.00 -3.96
C SER A 32 6.74 -5.30 -2.75
N HIS A 33 6.04 -4.28 -2.26
CA HIS A 33 6.51 -3.45 -1.16
C HIS A 33 5.34 -3.02 -0.29
N ILE A 34 5.64 -2.73 0.97
CA ILE A 34 4.71 -2.03 1.85
C ILE A 34 5.24 -0.61 2.01
N ILE A 35 4.44 0.37 1.62
CA ILE A 35 4.85 1.77 1.61
C ILE A 35 4.11 2.51 2.71
N PHE A 36 4.89 3.13 3.59
CA PHE A 36 4.39 4.00 4.67
C PHE A 36 4.79 5.43 4.33
N PRO A 37 4.14 6.42 4.93
CA PRO A 37 4.56 7.80 4.71
C PRO A 37 6.03 8.08 5.01
N ASN A 38 6.64 7.34 5.94
CA ASN A 38 8.00 7.59 6.41
C ASN A 38 8.98 6.42 6.22
N LYS A 39 8.56 5.33 5.61
CA LYS A 39 9.45 4.18 5.36
C LYS A 39 8.90 3.31 4.26
N ILE A 40 9.73 2.44 3.72
CA ILE A 40 9.36 1.48 2.67
C ILE A 40 9.96 0.14 3.08
N ILE A 41 9.13 -0.90 3.05
CA ILE A 41 9.56 -2.25 3.40
C ILE A 41 9.37 -3.16 2.19
N PRO A 42 10.44 -3.78 1.66
CA PRO A 42 10.26 -4.79 0.61
C PRO A 42 9.58 -6.02 1.21
N TYR A 43 8.68 -6.61 0.47
CA TYR A 43 7.98 -7.81 0.93
C TYR A 43 7.86 -8.79 -0.22
N LEU A 44 8.89 -9.63 -0.36
CA LEU A 44 8.94 -10.63 -1.41
C LEU A 44 7.78 -11.61 -1.24
N ASN A 45 7.14 -11.95 -2.36
CA ASN A 45 6.02 -12.89 -2.39
C ASN A 45 4.76 -12.42 -1.63
N LEU A 46 4.57 -11.11 -1.52
CA LEU A 46 3.33 -10.56 -0.95
C LEU A 46 2.14 -11.06 -1.78
N SER A 47 1.12 -11.55 -1.10
CA SER A 47 -0.07 -12.14 -1.69
C SER A 47 -1.28 -11.84 -0.80
N ILE A 48 -2.47 -11.87 -1.38
CA ILE A 48 -3.69 -11.72 -0.57
C ILE A 48 -3.83 -12.86 0.45
N PHE A 49 -3.14 -13.98 0.24
CA PHE A 49 -3.22 -15.13 1.13
C PHE A 49 -2.25 -15.07 2.31
N ASN A 50 -1.29 -14.15 2.31
CA ASN A 50 -0.34 -14.00 3.41
C ASN A 50 -0.40 -12.62 4.07
N LEU A 51 -1.47 -11.87 3.84
CA LEU A 51 -1.62 -10.52 4.38
C LEU A 51 -1.56 -10.48 5.91
N ASN A 52 -2.04 -11.53 6.59
CA ASN A 52 -1.98 -11.57 8.04
C ASN A 52 -0.55 -11.42 8.57
N ASN A 53 0.44 -11.83 7.78
CA ASN A 53 1.83 -11.78 8.18
C ASN A 53 2.39 -10.35 8.26
N ILE A 54 1.73 -9.37 7.67
CA ILE A 54 2.23 -7.99 7.71
C ILE A 54 1.80 -7.23 8.96
N ILE A 55 0.85 -7.76 9.74
CA ILE A 55 0.32 -7.06 10.91
C ILE A 55 1.43 -6.66 11.88
N GLY A 56 2.41 -7.54 12.07
CA GLY A 56 3.55 -7.23 12.95
C GLY A 56 4.43 -6.07 12.48
N LEU A 57 4.30 -5.64 11.22
CA LEU A 57 5.04 -4.52 10.66
C LEU A 57 4.31 -3.19 10.81
N LEU A 58 3.06 -3.22 11.26
CA LEU A 58 2.20 -2.04 11.35
C LEU A 58 2.22 -1.49 12.77
N ASP A 59 2.48 -0.19 12.91
CA ASP A 59 2.34 0.42 14.22
C ASP A 59 0.88 0.80 14.48
N LYS A 60 0.57 1.05 15.74
CA LYS A 60 -0.83 1.28 16.16
C LYS A 60 -1.42 2.59 15.69
N THR A 61 -0.62 3.50 15.16
CA THR A 61 -1.11 4.77 14.64
C THR A 61 -1.75 4.61 13.26
N ILE A 62 -1.42 3.53 12.54
CA ILE A 62 -2.01 3.24 11.24
C ILE A 62 -3.51 3.00 11.42
N LYS A 63 -4.33 3.66 10.60
CA LYS A 63 -5.78 3.50 10.63
C LYS A 63 -6.29 2.73 9.41
N ILE A 64 -5.70 2.98 8.26
CA ILE A 64 -6.12 2.38 7.00
C ILE A 64 -4.95 1.63 6.37
N VAL A 65 -5.20 0.37 6.01
CA VAL A 65 -4.26 -0.45 5.25
C VAL A 65 -4.86 -0.63 3.86
N LEU A 66 -4.21 -0.03 2.87
CA LEU A 66 -4.63 -0.17 1.48
C LEU A 66 -3.90 -1.37 0.88
N VAL A 67 -4.65 -2.33 0.34
CA VAL A 67 -4.06 -3.51 -0.28
C VAL A 67 -4.26 -3.44 -1.78
N GLY A 68 -3.16 -3.33 -2.52
CA GLY A 68 -3.16 -3.39 -3.99
C GLY A 68 -3.02 -4.84 -4.43
N THR A 69 -4.04 -5.35 -5.11
CA THR A 69 -4.16 -6.78 -5.41
C THR A 69 -3.53 -7.18 -6.75
N GLY A 70 -2.75 -6.32 -7.35
CA GLY A 70 -2.12 -6.57 -8.63
C GLY A 70 -2.82 -5.81 -9.74
N LYS A 71 -2.73 -6.35 -10.97
CA LYS A 71 -3.34 -5.70 -12.12
C LYS A 71 -4.85 -5.57 -11.99
N ASP A 72 -5.49 -6.62 -11.49
CA ASP A 72 -6.94 -6.68 -11.33
C ASP A 72 -7.34 -6.55 -9.87
N HIS A 73 -8.55 -6.01 -9.66
CA HIS A 73 -9.10 -5.97 -8.30
C HIS A 73 -9.56 -7.38 -7.90
N ILE A 74 -8.93 -7.91 -6.87
CA ILE A 74 -9.29 -9.21 -6.29
C ILE A 74 -9.81 -8.96 -4.89
N PHE A 75 -10.96 -9.56 -4.56
CA PHE A 75 -11.55 -9.38 -3.22
C PHE A 75 -10.74 -10.13 -2.18
N VAL A 76 -10.36 -9.41 -1.13
CA VAL A 76 -9.70 -10.01 0.02
C VAL A 76 -10.77 -10.71 0.86
N PRO A 77 -10.55 -11.95 1.29
CA PRO A 77 -11.53 -12.66 2.12
C PRO A 77 -11.89 -11.89 3.39
N ASN A 78 -13.17 -11.96 3.77
CA ASN A 78 -13.65 -11.26 4.97
C ASN A 78 -12.92 -11.69 6.23
N GLU A 79 -12.47 -12.94 6.30
CA GLU A 79 -11.69 -13.43 7.44
C GLU A 79 -10.43 -12.63 7.65
N ILE A 80 -9.74 -12.27 6.56
CA ILE A 80 -8.52 -11.46 6.61
C ILE A 80 -8.87 -10.03 7.03
N LYS A 81 -9.92 -9.45 6.43
CA LYS A 81 -10.37 -8.10 6.79
C LYS A 81 -10.75 -8.02 8.27
N ASN A 82 -11.47 -9.02 8.76
CA ASN A 82 -11.88 -9.09 10.17
C ASN A 82 -10.68 -9.22 11.10
N TYR A 83 -9.68 -10.00 10.68
CA TYR A 83 -8.45 -10.15 11.46
C TYR A 83 -7.73 -8.82 11.62
N PHE A 84 -7.60 -8.05 10.54
CA PHE A 84 -7.02 -6.71 10.62
C PHE A 84 -7.84 -5.79 11.51
N PHE A 85 -9.16 -5.87 11.38
CA PHE A 85 -10.06 -5.02 12.18
C PHE A 85 -9.91 -5.29 13.68
N GLU A 86 -9.70 -6.54 14.09
CA GLU A 86 -9.46 -6.88 15.48
C GLU A 86 -8.21 -6.22 16.05
N PHE A 87 -7.22 -5.94 15.21
CA PHE A 87 -6.01 -5.22 15.61
C PHE A 87 -6.13 -3.71 15.45
N GLY A 88 -7.31 -3.22 15.08
CA GLY A 88 -7.55 -1.78 14.94
C GLY A 88 -7.28 -1.21 13.58
N PHE A 89 -7.10 -2.04 12.55
CA PHE A 89 -6.80 -1.59 11.19
C PHE A 89 -8.01 -1.79 10.28
N ASN A 90 -8.36 -0.76 9.49
CA ASN A 90 -9.33 -0.88 8.42
C ASN A 90 -8.61 -1.25 7.14
N LEU A 91 -8.89 -2.44 6.61
CA LEU A 91 -8.29 -2.91 5.38
C LEU A 91 -9.22 -2.61 4.21
N GLU A 92 -8.69 -1.90 3.21
CA GLU A 92 -9.37 -1.64 1.95
C GLU A 92 -8.57 -2.27 0.83
N HIS A 93 -9.24 -2.86 -0.16
CA HIS A 93 -8.56 -3.52 -1.27
C HIS A 93 -9.04 -2.99 -2.60
N MET A 94 -8.10 -2.85 -3.52
CA MET A 94 -8.38 -2.40 -4.89
C MET A 94 -7.21 -2.87 -5.77
N SER A 95 -7.28 -2.63 -7.07
CA SER A 95 -6.13 -2.91 -7.93
C SER A 95 -4.93 -2.09 -7.47
N THR A 96 -3.73 -2.57 -7.74
CA THR A 96 -2.51 -1.88 -7.30
C THR A 96 -2.44 -0.45 -7.82
N GLY A 97 -2.82 -0.22 -9.08
CA GLY A 97 -2.83 1.14 -9.62
C GLY A 97 -3.79 2.06 -8.89
N ALA A 98 -4.98 1.56 -8.54
CA ALA A 98 -5.95 2.35 -7.79
C ALA A 98 -5.43 2.67 -6.38
N VAL A 99 -4.75 1.71 -5.73
CA VAL A 99 -4.16 1.95 -4.41
C VAL A 99 -3.10 3.04 -4.49
N CYS A 100 -2.25 3.02 -5.51
CA CYS A 100 -1.20 4.04 -5.65
C CYS A 100 -1.79 5.45 -5.69
N ARG A 101 -2.89 5.65 -6.41
CA ARG A 101 -3.56 6.95 -6.48
C ARG A 101 -4.26 7.30 -5.16
N THR A 102 -4.97 6.34 -4.57
CA THR A 102 -5.69 6.54 -3.32
C THR A 102 -4.74 6.85 -2.17
N TYR A 103 -3.62 6.13 -2.12
CA TYR A 103 -2.60 6.37 -1.10
C TYR A 103 -2.14 7.83 -1.12
N ASN A 104 -1.83 8.36 -2.29
CA ASN A 104 -1.35 9.75 -2.41
C ASN A 104 -2.41 10.75 -1.92
N VAL A 105 -3.69 10.52 -2.26
CA VAL A 105 -4.77 11.40 -1.82
C VAL A 105 -4.87 11.42 -0.30
N LEU A 106 -4.87 10.23 0.32
CA LEU A 106 -4.98 10.12 1.77
C LEU A 106 -3.73 10.67 2.47
N LEU A 107 -2.57 10.47 1.87
CA LEU A 107 -1.32 11.05 2.37
C LEU A 107 -1.41 12.58 2.41
N TYR A 108 -1.88 13.17 1.31
CA TYR A 108 -2.05 14.62 1.21
C TYR A 108 -3.02 15.15 2.27
N GLU A 109 -4.04 14.36 2.61
CA GLU A 109 -5.02 14.71 3.65
C GLU A 109 -4.49 14.52 5.07
N GLY A 110 -3.26 14.05 5.23
CA GLY A 110 -2.68 13.81 6.56
C GLY A 110 -3.17 12.56 7.25
N ARG A 111 -3.74 11.60 6.50
CA ARG A 111 -4.27 10.36 7.08
C ARG A 111 -3.12 9.39 7.42
N ASN A 112 -3.34 8.60 8.46
CA ASN A 112 -2.38 7.58 8.90
C ASN A 112 -2.63 6.27 8.15
N ILE A 113 -1.86 6.04 7.12
CA ILE A 113 -2.10 4.97 6.15
C ILE A 113 -0.82 4.21 5.82
N CYS A 114 -1.00 3.00 5.27
CA CYS A 114 0.07 2.33 4.54
C CYS A 114 -0.54 1.65 3.32
N ALA A 115 0.32 1.31 2.37
CA ALA A 115 -0.08 0.63 1.15
C ALA A 115 0.73 -0.65 1.00
N ALA A 116 0.07 -1.80 1.05
CA ALA A 116 0.68 -3.10 0.75
C ALA A 116 0.44 -3.37 -0.73
N LEU A 117 1.48 -3.24 -1.53
CA LEU A 117 1.38 -3.25 -2.99
C LEU A 117 1.92 -4.54 -3.56
N ILE A 118 1.03 -5.36 -4.11
CA ILE A 118 1.43 -6.53 -4.89
C ILE A 118 1.87 -6.02 -6.27
N SER A 119 3.08 -6.38 -6.69
CA SER A 119 3.64 -5.87 -7.94
C SER A 119 2.90 -6.40 -9.16
N LEU A 120 2.95 -5.61 -10.21
CA LEU A 120 2.33 -5.93 -11.49
C LEU A 120 3.27 -6.70 -12.39
#